data_89074aa7bed0e1b32e4ceae8f0ebb799
#
_entry.id   89074aa7bed0e1b32e4ceae8f0ebb799
#
_cell.length_a   1.000
_cell.length_b   1.000
_cell.length_c   1.000
_cell.angle_alpha   90.00
_cell.angle_beta   90.00
_cell.angle_gamma   90.00
#
_symmetry.space_group_name_H-M   'P 1'
#
loop_
_entity.id
_entity.type
_entity.pdbx_description
1 polymer ?
#
loop_
_entity_poly.entity_id
_entity_poly.type
_entity_poly.pdbx_seq_one_letter_code
_entity_poly.pdbx_strand_id
1 'polypeptide(L)'
;MKVARPVLRGPRRSNALGLPDRVSHSFPAISATFDDPNLVSCAGLAPTMALAHRAGLGELVADTLTLKAKGGVNAHLKVPALVAGMVAGADSINDMDVLRHGGMNRLFNGVRSPSTLGTFLRSFTFGHVRQLDAVAARFLVGLAKNAPILPGAGQGCYVDIDDTIKATYGYQKQGAGYGYTGVKGLNALLAIVSTPLSAPMIAATRLRRGGTNSARGAARIVSDALATAKACGAGGLVTVRADSAYYTHDVIAAARRGGARFSVTVRMNPAVIKAISEIGETAWTPIRYPNAIWDEGEQRFISDAEVAEVPFTAFTSRRKADHITARLIVRRVKRLNPKSVPDGQGELFSAYRHHGLFTDSPLVMLQAETSHRDHAIVEQAIADLKSGALAHLPSGQFASNSAWLVMAAMAFNLTRAAGALASVFHAKATTATIRRQLISVPARLATSARRLILHLPKDWPWWESWEGLFNAACGPPTPATT
;
A
#
# COMPACT_ATOMS: atom_id res chain seq x y z
N MET A 1 -20.45 22.10 -22.93
CA MET A 1 -20.33 22.22 -21.46
C MET A 1 -19.24 23.22 -21.15
N LYS A 2 -19.57 24.41 -20.66
CA LYS A 2 -18.59 25.46 -20.30
C LYS A 2 -18.04 25.11 -18.92
N VAL A 3 -16.74 24.85 -18.86
CA VAL A 3 -16.01 24.67 -17.59
C VAL A 3 -15.88 26.03 -16.94
N ALA A 4 -16.50 26.21 -15.78
CA ALA A 4 -16.37 27.42 -14.98
C ALA A 4 -14.96 27.48 -14.38
N ARG A 5 -14.21 28.54 -14.68
CA ARG A 5 -12.94 28.85 -14.02
C ARG A 5 -13.23 29.39 -12.61
N PRO A 6 -12.55 28.90 -11.56
CA PRO A 6 -12.67 29.50 -10.24
C PRO A 6 -12.06 30.91 -10.26
N VAL A 7 -12.87 31.91 -9.97
CA VAL A 7 -12.40 33.28 -9.71
C VAL A 7 -12.00 33.36 -8.25
N LEU A 8 -10.72 33.36 -7.96
CA LEU A 8 -10.19 33.71 -6.65
C LEU A 8 -10.38 35.23 -6.45
N ARG A 9 -11.40 35.59 -5.67
CA ARG A 9 -11.56 36.98 -5.19
C ARG A 9 -10.65 37.17 -3.98
N GLY A 10 -9.63 38.02 -4.11
CA GLY A 10 -8.81 38.48 -2.99
C GLY A 10 -9.61 39.25 -1.95
N PRO A 11 -9.17 39.31 -0.69
CA PRO A 11 -9.89 39.97 0.41
C PRO A 11 -9.98 41.48 0.19
N ARG A 12 -11.20 42.02 0.37
CA ARG A 12 -11.44 43.45 0.43
C ARG A 12 -10.87 43.99 1.76
N ARG A 13 -9.90 44.90 1.65
CA ARG A 13 -9.41 45.85 2.65
C ARG A 13 -9.40 45.36 4.10
N SER A 14 -8.28 44.86 4.55
CA SER A 14 -7.77 45.03 5.89
C SER A 14 -6.28 45.36 5.79
N ASN A 15 -5.77 46.20 6.72
CA ASN A 15 -4.38 46.66 6.78
C ASN A 15 -3.37 45.57 7.18
N ALA A 16 -3.59 44.34 6.81
CA ALA A 16 -2.61 43.27 6.89
C ALA A 16 -1.73 43.35 5.64
N LEU A 17 -0.42 43.29 5.81
CA LEU A 17 0.56 43.12 4.74
C LEU A 17 0.20 41.87 3.93
N GLY A 18 -0.68 42.02 2.96
CA GLY A 18 -1.00 40.97 2.01
C GLY A 18 0.26 40.62 1.24
N LEU A 19 0.51 39.34 1.06
CA LEU A 19 1.49 38.86 0.07
C LEU A 19 1.21 39.61 -1.24
N PRO A 20 2.21 40.25 -1.85
CA PRO A 20 2.00 40.96 -3.10
C PRO A 20 1.49 39.93 -4.13
N ASP A 21 0.28 40.17 -4.63
CA ASP A 21 -0.33 39.36 -5.69
C ASP A 21 0.37 39.66 -7.02
N ARG A 22 1.65 39.22 -7.08
CA ARG A 22 2.51 39.45 -8.25
C ARG A 22 2.07 38.68 -9.48
N VAL A 23 1.15 37.72 -9.31
CA VAL A 23 0.71 36.86 -10.42
C VAL A 23 -0.48 37.45 -11.16
N SER A 24 -1.35 38.21 -10.47
CA SER A 24 -2.58 38.74 -11.09
C SER A 24 -2.39 39.98 -11.96
N HIS A 25 -1.26 40.69 -11.81
CA HIS A 25 -1.03 41.98 -12.45
C HIS A 25 0.13 42.10 -13.40
N SER A 26 0.92 41.04 -13.61
CA SER A 26 2.18 41.12 -14.38
C SER A 26 2.33 40.09 -15.51
N PHE A 27 1.24 39.52 -16.00
CA PHE A 27 1.29 38.53 -17.12
C PHE A 27 2.05 39.02 -18.35
N PRO A 28 1.96 40.32 -18.78
CA PRO A 28 2.71 40.77 -19.94
C PRO A 28 4.23 40.84 -19.74
N ALA A 29 4.70 40.77 -18.48
CA ALA A 29 6.13 40.87 -18.15
C ALA A 29 6.82 39.52 -17.88
N ILE A 30 6.08 38.40 -17.97
CA ILE A 30 6.61 37.07 -17.70
C ILE A 30 6.95 36.37 -19.02
N SER A 31 8.20 35.97 -19.17
CA SER A 31 8.66 35.07 -20.25
C SER A 31 9.12 33.74 -19.64
N ALA A 32 9.00 32.64 -20.39
CA ALA A 32 9.45 31.32 -19.97
C ALA A 32 10.30 30.68 -21.08
N THR A 33 11.44 30.11 -20.68
CA THR A 33 12.35 29.40 -21.59
C THR A 33 12.75 28.06 -20.95
N PHE A 34 13.06 27.07 -21.78
CA PHE A 34 13.55 25.76 -21.37
C PHE A 34 15.04 25.60 -21.71
N ASP A 35 15.87 26.49 -21.21
CA ASP A 35 17.27 26.65 -21.58
C ASP A 35 18.30 26.34 -20.48
N ASP A 36 17.87 26.11 -19.24
CA ASP A 36 18.80 25.77 -18.16
C ASP A 36 19.02 24.25 -18.01
N PRO A 37 20.18 23.72 -18.42
CA PRO A 37 20.52 22.29 -18.36
C PRO A 37 20.83 21.82 -16.93
N ASN A 38 20.83 22.70 -15.94
CA ASN A 38 21.18 22.37 -14.55
C ASN A 38 19.94 22.23 -13.63
N LEU A 39 18.76 22.54 -14.12
CA LEU A 39 17.54 22.40 -13.34
C LEU A 39 17.09 20.93 -13.25
N VAL A 40 16.65 20.53 -12.07
CA VAL A 40 16.04 19.23 -11.80
C VAL A 40 14.71 19.43 -11.09
N SER A 41 13.70 18.61 -11.42
CA SER A 41 12.36 18.72 -10.84
C SER A 41 12.15 17.84 -9.59
N CYS A 42 13.02 16.84 -9.39
CA CYS A 42 12.85 15.80 -8.37
C CYS A 42 14.16 15.57 -7.60
N ALA A 43 14.68 16.63 -6.94
CA ALA A 43 15.95 16.54 -6.20
C ALA A 43 15.92 15.50 -5.07
N GLY A 44 14.74 15.24 -4.48
CA GLY A 44 14.58 14.22 -3.45
C GLY A 44 14.77 12.79 -3.94
N LEU A 45 14.84 12.55 -5.25
CA LEU A 45 15.29 11.26 -5.78
C LEU A 45 16.75 10.95 -5.41
N ALA A 46 17.61 11.96 -5.21
CA ALA A 46 19.02 11.72 -4.87
C ALA A 46 19.12 10.94 -3.54
N PRO A 47 18.61 11.42 -2.39
CA PRO A 47 18.64 10.64 -1.14
C PRO A 47 17.79 9.37 -1.22
N THR A 48 16.65 9.38 -1.91
CA THR A 48 15.78 8.20 -2.01
C THR A 48 16.45 7.06 -2.77
N MET A 49 17.15 7.35 -3.87
CA MET A 49 17.87 6.33 -4.63
C MET A 49 19.19 5.92 -3.95
N ALA A 50 19.81 6.80 -3.15
CA ALA A 50 20.90 6.40 -2.24
C ALA A 50 20.43 5.36 -1.23
N LEU A 51 19.23 5.55 -0.63
CA LEU A 51 18.60 4.54 0.23
C LEU A 51 18.34 3.23 -0.53
N ALA A 52 17.82 3.30 -1.77
CA ALA A 52 17.59 2.10 -2.59
C ALA A 52 18.90 1.34 -2.89
N HIS A 53 19.98 2.06 -3.14
CA HIS A 53 21.32 1.46 -3.34
C HIS A 53 21.81 0.80 -2.05
N ARG A 54 21.75 1.47 -0.90
CA ARG A 54 22.10 0.91 0.41
C ARG A 54 21.27 -0.31 0.78
N ALA A 55 20.01 -0.35 0.36
CA ALA A 55 19.13 -1.50 0.51
C ALA A 55 19.39 -2.62 -0.52
N GLY A 56 20.37 -2.45 -1.40
CA GLY A 56 20.88 -3.46 -2.33
C GLY A 56 20.05 -3.64 -3.60
N LEU A 57 19.20 -2.68 -4.02
CA LEU A 57 18.28 -2.89 -5.15
C LEU A 57 18.99 -3.34 -6.43
N GLY A 58 20.07 -2.68 -6.82
CA GLY A 58 20.80 -3.00 -8.05
C GLY A 58 21.47 -4.37 -8.01
N GLU A 59 22.13 -4.69 -6.90
CA GLU A 59 22.82 -5.96 -6.64
C GLU A 59 21.82 -7.14 -6.61
N LEU A 60 20.72 -6.99 -5.88
CA LEU A 60 19.64 -7.99 -5.82
C LEU A 60 19.08 -8.31 -7.21
N VAL A 61 18.93 -7.29 -8.06
CA VAL A 61 18.51 -7.50 -9.46
C VAL A 61 19.58 -8.24 -10.26
N ALA A 62 20.85 -7.83 -10.15
CA ALA A 62 21.95 -8.48 -10.85
C ALA A 62 22.07 -9.96 -10.51
N ASP A 63 21.95 -10.29 -9.23
CA ASP A 63 22.14 -11.66 -8.72
C ASP A 63 20.93 -12.58 -8.98
N THR A 64 19.73 -12.00 -9.09
CA THR A 64 18.50 -12.82 -9.10
C THR A 64 17.81 -12.87 -10.46
N LEU A 65 17.86 -11.78 -11.25
CA LEU A 65 17.07 -11.66 -12.49
C LEU A 65 17.86 -12.14 -13.71
N THR A 66 17.50 -13.28 -14.26
CA THR A 66 18.22 -13.95 -15.36
C THR A 66 17.63 -13.66 -16.76
N LEU A 67 17.30 -12.40 -17.07
CA LEU A 67 16.81 -11.97 -18.37
C LEU A 67 17.92 -12.03 -19.42
N LYS A 68 17.92 -13.07 -20.30
CA LYS A 68 18.95 -13.29 -21.33
C LYS A 68 18.62 -12.64 -22.70
N ALA A 69 17.37 -12.19 -22.91
CA ALA A 69 16.98 -11.54 -24.17
C ALA A 69 17.70 -10.19 -24.36
N LYS A 70 17.85 -9.73 -25.62
CA LYS A 70 18.45 -8.40 -25.93
C LYS A 70 17.85 -7.26 -25.08
N GLY A 71 16.55 -7.32 -24.72
CA GLY A 71 15.91 -6.38 -23.81
C GLY A 71 16.38 -6.47 -22.35
N GLY A 72 16.89 -7.63 -21.91
CA GLY A 72 17.28 -7.91 -20.51
C GLY A 72 18.66 -7.38 -20.10
N VAL A 73 19.50 -7.00 -21.05
CA VAL A 73 20.85 -6.46 -20.78
C VAL A 73 20.74 -5.26 -19.83
N ASN A 74 21.62 -5.20 -18.82
CA ASN A 74 21.65 -4.15 -17.81
C ASN A 74 20.34 -4.05 -16.98
N ALA A 75 19.72 -5.18 -16.64
CA ALA A 75 18.52 -5.21 -15.80
C ALA A 75 18.74 -4.50 -14.45
N HIS A 76 19.94 -4.62 -13.87
CA HIS A 76 20.35 -3.96 -12.62
C HIS A 76 20.37 -2.43 -12.67
N LEU A 77 20.32 -1.83 -13.86
CA LEU A 77 20.15 -0.38 -14.06
C LEU A 77 18.70 -0.04 -14.44
N LYS A 78 18.03 -0.91 -15.21
CA LYS A 78 16.68 -0.66 -15.72
C LYS A 78 15.60 -0.79 -14.64
N VAL A 79 15.72 -1.76 -13.72
CA VAL A 79 14.76 -1.90 -12.61
C VAL A 79 14.86 -0.70 -11.66
N PRO A 80 16.04 -0.28 -11.17
CA PRO A 80 16.14 0.95 -10.39
C PRO A 80 15.64 2.20 -11.14
N ALA A 81 15.87 2.32 -12.45
CA ALA A 81 15.36 3.45 -13.23
C ALA A 81 13.81 3.46 -13.28
N LEU A 82 13.16 2.30 -13.48
CA LEU A 82 11.71 2.19 -13.42
C LEU A 82 11.17 2.54 -12.03
N VAL A 83 11.80 2.03 -10.97
CA VAL A 83 11.43 2.34 -9.58
C VAL A 83 11.61 3.83 -9.30
N ALA A 84 12.72 4.47 -9.75
CA ALA A 84 12.95 5.90 -9.57
C ALA A 84 11.88 6.74 -10.28
N GLY A 85 11.53 6.40 -11.53
CA GLY A 85 10.45 7.07 -12.24
C GLY A 85 9.11 6.96 -11.51
N MET A 86 8.77 5.77 -10.99
CA MET A 86 7.56 5.56 -10.20
C MET A 86 7.56 6.35 -8.89
N VAL A 87 8.69 6.46 -8.21
CA VAL A 87 8.87 7.31 -7.02
C VAL A 87 8.65 8.78 -7.38
N ALA A 88 9.16 9.22 -8.54
CA ALA A 88 8.94 10.58 -9.05
C ALA A 88 7.50 10.84 -9.52
N GLY A 89 6.67 9.79 -9.65
CA GLY A 89 5.26 9.92 -10.00
C GLY A 89 4.89 9.35 -11.36
N ALA A 90 5.81 8.72 -12.08
CA ALA A 90 5.50 8.06 -13.34
C ALA A 90 4.53 6.88 -13.11
N ASP A 91 3.41 6.87 -13.83
CA ASP A 91 2.43 5.79 -13.84
C ASP A 91 2.30 5.12 -15.22
N SER A 92 3.05 5.62 -16.19
CA SER A 92 3.18 5.06 -17.54
C SER A 92 4.66 4.98 -17.98
N ILE A 93 4.88 4.27 -19.08
CA ILE A 93 6.25 4.18 -19.65
C ILE A 93 6.74 5.53 -20.17
N ASN A 94 5.86 6.35 -20.72
CA ASN A 94 6.23 7.65 -21.29
C ASN A 94 6.66 8.62 -20.20
N ASP A 95 6.05 8.55 -19.03
CA ASP A 95 6.39 9.43 -17.89
C ASP A 95 7.80 9.17 -17.33
N MET A 96 8.45 8.06 -17.73
CA MET A 96 9.83 7.80 -17.36
C MET A 96 10.81 8.86 -17.90
N ASP A 97 10.38 9.70 -18.86
CA ASP A 97 11.16 10.85 -19.32
C ASP A 97 11.34 11.91 -18.22
N VAL A 98 10.59 11.86 -17.12
CA VAL A 98 10.83 12.68 -15.93
C VAL A 98 12.26 12.55 -15.39
N LEU A 99 12.94 11.44 -15.68
CA LEU A 99 14.31 11.20 -15.27
C LEU A 99 15.36 11.71 -16.29
N ARG A 100 14.94 12.34 -17.41
CA ARG A 100 15.83 12.61 -18.55
C ARG A 100 15.97 14.07 -18.94
N HIS A 101 15.27 14.99 -18.26
CA HIS A 101 15.32 16.41 -18.57
C HIS A 101 16.35 17.18 -17.71
N GLY A 102 16.78 18.32 -18.18
CA GLY A 102 17.67 19.23 -17.46
C GLY A 102 18.90 18.53 -16.88
N GLY A 103 19.14 18.75 -15.61
CA GLY A 103 20.27 18.18 -14.87
C GLY A 103 20.10 16.74 -14.40
N MET A 104 18.95 16.08 -14.64
CA MET A 104 18.67 14.74 -14.13
C MET A 104 19.72 13.70 -14.55
N ASN A 105 20.24 13.78 -15.77
CA ASN A 105 21.31 12.90 -16.27
C ASN A 105 22.65 13.05 -15.51
N ARG A 106 22.84 14.13 -14.77
CA ARG A 106 24.01 14.37 -13.92
C ARG A 106 23.84 13.78 -12.52
N LEU A 107 22.58 13.60 -12.08
CA LEU A 107 22.25 12.93 -10.81
C LEU A 107 22.25 11.41 -10.94
N PHE A 108 21.83 10.90 -12.10
CA PHE A 108 21.62 9.47 -12.31
C PHE A 108 22.30 8.97 -13.56
N ASN A 109 23.24 8.05 -13.39
CA ASN A 109 23.90 7.39 -14.50
C ASN A 109 23.01 6.29 -15.10
N GLY A 110 23.02 6.18 -16.43
CA GLY A 110 22.39 5.05 -17.11
C GLY A 110 20.88 5.10 -17.22
N VAL A 111 20.24 6.26 -17.06
CA VAL A 111 18.81 6.46 -17.34
C VAL A 111 18.52 6.12 -18.80
N ARG A 112 17.52 5.25 -19.00
CA ARG A 112 17.14 4.74 -20.32
C ARG A 112 15.88 5.43 -20.83
N SER A 113 15.76 5.51 -22.17
CA SER A 113 14.55 6.04 -22.80
C SER A 113 13.32 5.18 -22.52
N PRO A 114 12.10 5.74 -22.54
CA PRO A 114 10.85 5.01 -22.40
C PRO A 114 10.74 3.80 -23.33
N SER A 115 11.19 3.93 -24.59
CA SER A 115 11.18 2.84 -25.56
C SER A 115 12.05 1.65 -25.12
N THR A 116 13.24 1.93 -24.58
CA THR A 116 14.14 0.90 -24.02
C THR A 116 13.51 0.21 -22.80
N LEU A 117 12.92 0.98 -21.90
CA LEU A 117 12.25 0.45 -20.68
C LEU A 117 11.00 -0.35 -21.05
N GLY A 118 10.23 0.08 -22.05
CA GLY A 118 9.10 -0.66 -22.58
C GLY A 118 9.51 -1.99 -23.22
N THR A 119 10.61 -2.02 -23.97
CA THR A 119 11.18 -3.25 -24.53
C THR A 119 11.69 -4.19 -23.44
N PHE A 120 12.32 -3.65 -22.40
CA PHE A 120 12.71 -4.42 -21.22
C PHE A 120 11.52 -5.07 -20.52
N LEU A 121 10.44 -4.35 -20.28
CA LEU A 121 9.23 -4.90 -19.68
C LEU A 121 8.61 -6.02 -20.53
N ARG A 122 8.59 -5.86 -21.84
CA ARG A 122 8.07 -6.90 -22.75
C ARG A 122 8.90 -8.17 -22.82
N SER A 123 10.14 -8.16 -22.31
CA SER A 123 10.98 -9.36 -22.25
C SER A 123 10.72 -10.25 -21.02
N PHE A 124 9.87 -9.81 -20.07
CA PHE A 124 9.53 -10.61 -18.91
C PHE A 124 8.65 -11.80 -19.28
N THR A 125 8.96 -12.95 -18.69
CA THR A 125 8.12 -14.15 -18.63
C THR A 125 7.61 -14.35 -17.21
N PHE A 126 6.73 -15.33 -17.00
CA PHE A 126 6.26 -15.70 -15.66
C PHE A 126 7.42 -16.02 -14.70
N GLY A 127 8.43 -16.77 -15.15
CA GLY A 127 9.61 -17.11 -14.33
C GLY A 127 10.39 -15.86 -13.90
N HIS A 128 10.58 -14.91 -14.81
CA HIS A 128 11.26 -13.65 -14.49
C HIS A 128 10.47 -12.80 -13.51
N VAL A 129 9.13 -12.80 -13.57
CA VAL A 129 8.29 -12.14 -12.56
C VAL A 129 8.49 -12.79 -11.19
N ARG A 130 8.60 -14.13 -11.11
CA ARG A 130 8.88 -14.82 -9.83
C ARG A 130 10.25 -14.46 -9.25
N GLN A 131 11.25 -14.28 -10.11
CA GLN A 131 12.56 -13.77 -9.69
C GLN A 131 12.47 -12.33 -9.18
N LEU A 132 11.69 -11.49 -9.85
CA LEU A 132 11.47 -10.11 -9.43
C LEU A 132 10.71 -10.01 -8.10
N ASP A 133 9.76 -10.93 -7.83
CA ASP A 133 9.11 -11.05 -6.52
C ASP A 133 10.14 -11.34 -5.41
N ALA A 134 11.12 -12.21 -5.69
CA ALA A 134 12.19 -12.50 -4.72
C ALA A 134 13.11 -11.27 -4.50
N VAL A 135 13.37 -10.50 -5.55
CA VAL A 135 14.07 -9.20 -5.43
C VAL A 135 13.28 -8.26 -4.53
N ALA A 136 11.96 -8.10 -4.78
CA ALA A 136 11.11 -7.20 -3.99
C ALA A 136 11.09 -7.57 -2.50
N ALA A 137 10.96 -8.85 -2.17
CA ALA A 137 10.98 -9.33 -0.80
C ALA A 137 12.32 -9.01 -0.10
N ARG A 138 13.45 -9.32 -0.75
CA ARG A 138 14.79 -9.04 -0.22
C ARG A 138 15.07 -7.54 -0.13
N PHE A 139 14.56 -6.76 -1.08
CA PHE A 139 14.67 -5.30 -1.07
C PHE A 139 13.91 -4.69 0.11
N LEU A 140 12.70 -5.20 0.43
CA LEU A 140 11.97 -4.77 1.63
C LEU A 140 12.76 -5.07 2.91
N VAL A 141 13.41 -6.23 2.99
CA VAL A 141 14.33 -6.56 4.11
C VAL A 141 15.51 -5.58 4.15
N GLY A 142 16.09 -5.24 3.01
CA GLY A 142 17.14 -4.22 2.91
C GLY A 142 16.66 -2.85 3.40
N LEU A 143 15.44 -2.45 3.04
CA LEU A 143 14.83 -1.21 3.53
C LEU A 143 14.61 -1.23 5.04
N ALA A 144 14.12 -2.35 5.60
CA ALA A 144 13.90 -2.49 7.05
C ALA A 144 15.20 -2.38 7.87
N LYS A 145 16.34 -2.75 7.28
CA LYS A 145 17.67 -2.58 7.92
C LYS A 145 18.17 -1.13 7.87
N ASN A 146 17.70 -0.34 6.93
CA ASN A 146 18.18 1.03 6.67
C ASN A 146 17.20 2.13 7.07
N ALA A 147 15.95 1.78 7.39
CA ALA A 147 14.90 2.73 7.77
C ALA A 147 13.92 2.09 8.75
N PRO A 148 13.38 2.85 9.72
CA PRO A 148 12.45 2.34 10.74
C PRO A 148 11.04 2.16 10.15
N ILE A 149 10.88 1.26 9.17
CA ILE A 149 9.62 1.06 8.45
C ILE A 149 8.62 0.16 9.18
N LEU A 150 9.08 -0.65 10.14
CA LEU A 150 8.25 -1.56 10.93
C LEU A 150 8.61 -1.46 12.43
N PRO A 151 8.50 -0.28 13.06
CA PRO A 151 8.76 -0.13 14.49
C PRO A 151 7.81 -1.04 15.28
N GLY A 152 8.34 -1.72 16.31
CA GLY A 152 7.58 -2.65 17.14
C GLY A 152 7.32 -4.04 16.53
N ALA A 153 7.87 -4.37 15.35
CA ALA A 153 7.66 -5.65 14.67
C ALA A 153 8.06 -6.87 15.52
N GLY A 154 9.07 -6.74 16.38
CA GLY A 154 9.48 -7.80 17.31
C GLY A 154 8.45 -8.13 18.39
N GLN A 155 7.53 -7.23 18.69
CA GLN A 155 6.45 -7.39 19.68
C GLN A 155 5.16 -7.89 19.05
N GLY A 156 4.80 -7.36 17.89
CA GLY A 156 3.60 -7.75 17.16
C GLY A 156 3.55 -7.18 15.73
N CYS A 157 2.97 -7.97 14.84
CA CYS A 157 2.91 -7.63 13.43
C CYS A 157 1.62 -8.18 12.81
N TYR A 158 1.06 -7.42 11.88
CA TYR A 158 -0.11 -7.83 11.08
C TYR A 158 0.32 -8.09 9.65
N VAL A 159 -0.25 -9.14 9.08
CA VAL A 159 -0.17 -9.44 7.63
C VAL A 159 -1.59 -9.41 7.10
N ASP A 160 -1.93 -8.35 6.38
CA ASP A 160 -3.26 -8.16 5.81
C ASP A 160 -3.25 -8.53 4.33
N ILE A 161 -4.23 -9.30 3.88
CA ILE A 161 -4.38 -9.68 2.48
C ILE A 161 -5.69 -9.15 1.91
N ASP A 162 -5.59 -8.59 0.72
CA ASP A 162 -6.76 -8.16 -0.06
C ASP A 162 -6.42 -8.09 -1.54
N ASP A 163 -7.46 -8.01 -2.39
CA ASP A 163 -7.27 -7.84 -3.82
C ASP A 163 -8.08 -6.67 -4.38
N THR A 164 -7.60 -6.16 -5.49
CA THR A 164 -8.28 -5.06 -6.17
C THR A 164 -8.29 -5.28 -7.66
N ILE A 165 -9.38 -4.86 -8.31
CA ILE A 165 -9.43 -4.78 -9.77
C ILE A 165 -8.81 -3.47 -10.23
N LYS A 166 -7.76 -3.58 -11.06
CA LYS A 166 -7.29 -2.44 -11.83
C LYS A 166 -8.01 -2.42 -13.17
N ALA A 167 -8.91 -1.48 -13.32
CA ALA A 167 -9.65 -1.28 -14.57
C ALA A 167 -8.70 -1.08 -15.76
N THR A 168 -9.06 -1.64 -16.91
CA THR A 168 -8.31 -1.50 -18.15
C THR A 168 -9.22 -0.93 -19.22
N TYR A 169 -8.71 0.10 -19.91
CA TYR A 169 -9.41 0.81 -20.97
C TYR A 169 -8.60 0.70 -22.27
N GLY A 170 -9.23 0.99 -23.39
CA GLY A 170 -8.58 1.01 -24.70
C GLY A 170 -8.23 -0.38 -25.23
N TYR A 171 -6.99 -0.55 -25.69
CA TYR A 171 -6.54 -1.80 -26.31
C TYR A 171 -6.65 -3.00 -25.37
N GLN A 172 -6.91 -4.19 -25.99
CA GLN A 172 -7.04 -5.43 -25.25
C GLN A 172 -5.76 -5.74 -24.45
N LYS A 173 -5.91 -6.00 -23.15
CA LYS A 173 -4.83 -6.46 -22.30
C LYS A 173 -5.00 -7.93 -21.99
N GLN A 174 -3.94 -8.70 -22.14
CA GLN A 174 -3.91 -10.13 -21.88
C GLN A 174 -4.33 -10.44 -20.43
N GLY A 175 -5.35 -11.27 -20.27
CA GLY A 175 -5.89 -11.64 -18.96
C GLY A 175 -6.92 -10.68 -18.39
N ALA A 176 -7.20 -9.54 -19.03
CA ALA A 176 -8.29 -8.67 -18.61
C ALA A 176 -9.64 -9.36 -18.79
N GLY A 177 -10.50 -9.21 -17.80
CA GLY A 177 -11.84 -9.80 -17.78
C GLY A 177 -12.70 -9.16 -16.70
N TYR A 178 -13.97 -9.52 -16.68
CA TYR A 178 -14.92 -9.08 -15.66
C TYR A 178 -14.83 -10.00 -14.44
N GLY A 179 -14.69 -9.41 -13.26
CA GLY A 179 -14.81 -10.09 -11.98
C GLY A 179 -16.16 -9.82 -11.31
N TYR A 180 -16.29 -10.13 -10.03
CA TYR A 180 -17.50 -9.91 -9.23
C TYR A 180 -17.93 -8.43 -9.16
N THR A 181 -16.99 -7.51 -9.33
CA THR A 181 -17.25 -6.05 -9.31
C THR A 181 -17.93 -5.55 -10.59
N GLY A 182 -18.08 -6.37 -11.64
CA GLY A 182 -18.56 -5.94 -12.95
C GLY A 182 -17.59 -5.02 -13.72
N VAL A 183 -16.39 -4.77 -13.19
CA VAL A 183 -15.37 -3.94 -13.85
C VAL A 183 -14.43 -4.84 -14.67
N LYS A 184 -14.24 -4.50 -15.96
CA LYS A 184 -13.23 -5.15 -16.80
C LYS A 184 -11.83 -4.70 -16.39
N GLY A 185 -10.97 -5.64 -16.01
CA GLY A 185 -9.64 -5.29 -15.56
C GLY A 185 -8.75 -6.50 -15.31
N LEU A 186 -7.63 -6.25 -14.64
CA LEU A 186 -6.74 -7.25 -14.07
C LEU A 186 -6.84 -7.17 -12.54
N ASN A 187 -6.74 -8.32 -11.89
CA ASN A 187 -6.84 -8.41 -10.43
C ASN A 187 -5.43 -8.39 -9.82
N ALA A 188 -5.18 -7.46 -8.90
CA ALA A 188 -3.95 -7.39 -8.12
C ALA A 188 -4.23 -7.86 -6.69
N LEU A 189 -3.71 -9.02 -6.32
CA LEU A 189 -3.71 -9.53 -4.96
C LEU A 189 -2.46 -9.01 -4.25
N LEU A 190 -2.65 -8.46 -3.06
CA LEU A 190 -1.62 -7.83 -2.25
C LEU A 190 -1.59 -8.47 -0.86
N ALA A 191 -0.40 -8.57 -0.29
CA ALA A 191 -0.21 -8.80 1.13
C ALA A 191 0.63 -7.66 1.69
N ILE A 192 0.12 -6.98 2.69
CA ILE A 192 0.81 -5.91 3.37
C ILE A 192 1.25 -6.36 4.76
N VAL A 193 2.31 -5.75 5.26
CA VAL A 193 2.79 -5.92 6.63
C VAL A 193 2.76 -4.57 7.33
N SER A 194 2.26 -4.58 8.58
CA SER A 194 2.19 -3.39 9.42
C SER A 194 2.35 -3.74 10.89
N THR A 195 2.63 -2.72 11.70
CA THR A 195 2.56 -2.79 13.16
C THR A 195 1.57 -1.72 13.64
N PRO A 196 1.14 -1.72 14.90
CA PRO A 196 0.31 -0.62 15.44
C PRO A 196 0.99 0.77 15.32
N LEU A 197 2.30 0.81 15.15
CA LEU A 197 3.09 2.03 15.10
C LEU A 197 3.49 2.45 13.67
N SER A 198 3.42 1.53 12.69
CA SER A 198 3.89 1.76 11.32
C SER A 198 2.80 2.06 10.32
N ALA A 199 3.16 2.74 9.22
CA ALA A 199 2.39 2.70 7.99
C ALA A 199 2.53 1.32 7.31
N PRO A 200 1.57 0.92 6.46
CA PRO A 200 1.62 -0.38 5.78
C PRO A 200 2.72 -0.44 4.73
N MET A 201 3.40 -1.60 4.66
CA MET A 201 4.41 -1.93 3.65
C MET A 201 3.91 -3.12 2.82
N ILE A 202 4.18 -3.13 1.52
CA ILE A 202 3.75 -4.23 0.64
C ILE A 202 4.79 -5.35 0.71
N ALA A 203 4.42 -6.48 1.34
CA ALA A 203 5.30 -7.63 1.53
C ALA A 203 5.31 -8.60 0.35
N ALA A 204 4.17 -8.74 -0.36
CA ALA A 204 4.05 -9.59 -1.54
C ALA A 204 2.92 -9.10 -2.47
N THR A 205 3.06 -9.38 -3.78
CA THR A 205 2.06 -9.04 -4.79
C THR A 205 1.83 -10.19 -5.76
N ARG A 206 0.66 -10.20 -6.39
CA ARG A 206 0.36 -11.13 -7.48
C ARG A 206 -0.65 -10.52 -8.44
N LEU A 207 -0.24 -10.29 -9.69
CA LEU A 207 -1.22 -9.98 -10.73
C LEU A 207 -1.93 -11.25 -11.16
N ARG A 208 -3.26 -11.18 -11.35
CA ARG A 208 -4.13 -12.29 -11.73
C ARG A 208 -5.07 -11.86 -12.86
N ARG A 209 -5.70 -12.80 -13.53
CA ARG A 209 -6.76 -12.49 -14.51
C ARG A 209 -7.94 -11.82 -13.81
N GLY A 210 -8.64 -10.93 -14.51
CA GLY A 210 -9.72 -10.14 -13.94
C GLY A 210 -10.85 -10.93 -13.28
N GLY A 211 -11.24 -12.07 -13.88
CA GLY A 211 -12.27 -12.97 -13.32
C GLY A 211 -11.77 -13.98 -12.29
N THR A 212 -10.55 -13.80 -11.74
CA THR A 212 -10.01 -14.74 -10.75
C THR A 212 -10.71 -14.59 -9.40
N ASN A 213 -11.13 -15.71 -8.80
CA ASN A 213 -11.66 -15.74 -7.44
C ASN A 213 -10.60 -15.24 -6.43
N SER A 214 -11.01 -14.44 -5.44
CA SER A 214 -10.11 -13.79 -4.48
C SER A 214 -9.24 -14.78 -3.70
N ALA A 215 -9.78 -15.93 -3.28
CA ALA A 215 -9.05 -16.95 -2.53
C ALA A 215 -7.96 -17.66 -3.35
N ARG A 216 -8.04 -17.64 -4.71
CA ARG A 216 -7.08 -18.35 -5.55
C ARG A 216 -5.67 -17.75 -5.43
N GLY A 217 -4.73 -18.55 -4.94
CA GLY A 217 -3.33 -18.16 -4.71
C GLY A 217 -3.10 -17.38 -3.42
N ALA A 218 -4.15 -17.10 -2.61
CA ALA A 218 -4.04 -16.37 -1.36
C ALA A 218 -3.18 -17.12 -0.31
N ALA A 219 -3.31 -18.43 -0.20
CA ALA A 219 -2.48 -19.23 0.72
C ALA A 219 -0.98 -19.07 0.42
N ARG A 220 -0.61 -19.00 -0.87
CA ARG A 220 0.80 -18.81 -1.26
C ARG A 220 1.29 -17.40 -0.93
N ILE A 221 0.50 -16.37 -1.19
CA ILE A 221 0.91 -14.99 -0.91
C ILE A 221 1.03 -14.75 0.61
N VAL A 222 0.18 -15.40 1.42
CA VAL A 222 0.31 -15.40 2.89
C VAL A 222 1.65 -16.00 3.30
N SER A 223 2.04 -17.16 2.74
CA SER A 223 3.32 -17.78 3.06
C SER A 223 4.50 -16.90 2.64
N ASP A 224 4.46 -16.31 1.43
CA ASP A 224 5.49 -15.40 0.91
C ASP A 224 5.60 -14.15 1.80
N ALA A 225 4.47 -13.56 2.22
CA ALA A 225 4.43 -12.37 3.08
C ALA A 225 4.92 -12.64 4.50
N LEU A 226 4.54 -13.79 5.10
CA LEU A 226 5.03 -14.18 6.41
C LEU A 226 6.54 -14.41 6.43
N ALA A 227 7.08 -15.04 5.39
CA ALA A 227 8.53 -15.21 5.24
C ALA A 227 9.24 -13.85 5.14
N THR A 228 8.68 -12.91 4.36
CA THR A 228 9.22 -11.57 4.21
C THR A 228 9.14 -10.79 5.52
N ALA A 229 7.97 -10.82 6.21
CA ALA A 229 7.78 -10.15 7.50
C ALA A 229 8.79 -10.63 8.55
N LYS A 230 8.98 -11.95 8.67
CA LYS A 230 10.00 -12.54 9.57
C LYS A 230 11.40 -12.05 9.24
N ALA A 231 11.76 -12.01 7.96
CA ALA A 231 13.06 -11.51 7.53
C ALA A 231 13.24 -9.99 7.78
N CYS A 232 12.13 -9.24 7.89
CA CYS A 232 12.13 -7.83 8.32
C CYS A 232 12.13 -7.64 9.84
N GLY A 233 12.24 -8.72 10.64
CA GLY A 233 12.29 -8.68 12.10
C GLY A 233 10.94 -8.85 12.80
N ALA A 234 9.88 -9.28 12.07
CA ALA A 234 8.62 -9.61 12.73
C ALA A 234 8.77 -10.82 13.65
N GLY A 235 8.47 -10.59 14.92
CA GLY A 235 8.48 -11.59 16.00
C GLY A 235 7.22 -11.45 16.84
N GLY A 236 7.19 -12.07 18.02
CA GLY A 236 6.05 -11.98 18.92
C GLY A 236 4.75 -12.46 18.30
N LEU A 237 3.67 -11.69 18.47
CA LEU A 237 2.35 -12.04 17.96
C LEU A 237 2.17 -11.59 16.48
N VAL A 238 2.40 -12.50 15.55
CA VAL A 238 2.09 -12.26 14.14
C VAL A 238 0.68 -12.75 13.82
N THR A 239 -0.17 -11.89 13.26
CA THR A 239 -1.56 -12.21 12.92
C THR A 239 -1.84 -11.94 11.45
N VAL A 240 -2.33 -12.94 10.72
CA VAL A 240 -2.86 -12.80 9.36
C VAL A 240 -4.32 -12.36 9.44
N ARG A 241 -4.66 -11.23 8.80
CA ARG A 241 -6.04 -10.71 8.76
C ARG A 241 -6.55 -10.69 7.32
N ALA A 242 -7.84 -11.00 7.16
CA ALA A 242 -8.47 -11.02 5.84
C ALA A 242 -9.99 -10.88 5.93
N ASP A 243 -10.61 -10.47 4.84
CA ASP A 243 -12.05 -10.44 4.68
C ASP A 243 -12.66 -11.83 4.42
N SER A 244 -13.98 -11.90 4.26
CA SER A 244 -14.73 -13.14 4.05
C SER A 244 -14.45 -13.83 2.71
N ALA A 245 -13.87 -13.15 1.73
CA ALA A 245 -13.48 -13.76 0.46
C ALA A 245 -12.32 -14.75 0.64
N TYR A 246 -11.53 -14.55 1.69
CA TYR A 246 -10.39 -15.39 2.06
C TYR A 246 -10.69 -16.41 3.17
N TYR A 247 -11.95 -16.52 3.61
CA TYR A 247 -12.36 -17.54 4.57
C TYR A 247 -12.31 -18.93 3.94
N THR A 248 -11.11 -19.48 3.85
CA THR A 248 -10.81 -20.80 3.30
C THR A 248 -9.83 -21.54 4.19
N HIS A 249 -9.95 -22.87 4.25
CA HIS A 249 -9.01 -23.72 4.98
C HIS A 249 -7.55 -23.44 4.58
N ASP A 250 -7.27 -23.32 3.29
CA ASP A 250 -5.91 -23.21 2.78
C ASP A 250 -5.21 -21.92 3.21
N VAL A 251 -5.94 -20.80 3.30
CA VAL A 251 -5.44 -19.52 3.82
C VAL A 251 -5.12 -19.63 5.30
N ILE A 252 -6.06 -20.15 6.10
CA ILE A 252 -5.87 -20.31 7.55
C ILE A 252 -4.75 -21.31 7.85
N ALA A 253 -4.70 -22.42 7.14
CA ALA A 253 -3.63 -23.41 7.26
C ALA A 253 -2.27 -22.81 6.88
N ALA A 254 -2.19 -21.93 5.87
CA ALA A 254 -0.95 -21.24 5.50
C ALA A 254 -0.48 -20.30 6.63
N ALA A 255 -1.39 -19.55 7.24
CA ALA A 255 -1.08 -18.70 8.40
C ALA A 255 -0.49 -19.53 9.55
N ARG A 256 -1.18 -20.61 9.95
CA ARG A 256 -0.75 -21.49 11.03
C ARG A 256 0.60 -22.19 10.74
N ARG A 257 0.79 -22.72 9.52
CA ARG A 257 2.09 -23.31 9.11
C ARG A 257 3.22 -22.27 9.14
N GLY A 258 2.91 -21.01 8.83
CA GLY A 258 3.84 -19.90 8.95
C GLY A 258 4.10 -19.48 10.40
N GLY A 259 3.49 -20.11 11.42
CA GLY A 259 3.62 -19.76 12.83
C GLY A 259 2.88 -18.46 13.19
N ALA A 260 1.94 -18.03 12.39
CA ALA A 260 1.10 -16.86 12.64
C ALA A 260 -0.28 -17.28 13.17
N ARG A 261 -0.92 -16.39 13.92
CA ARG A 261 -2.35 -16.44 14.22
C ARG A 261 -3.14 -15.96 13.02
N PHE A 262 -4.42 -16.30 12.99
CA PHE A 262 -5.32 -15.81 11.96
C PHE A 262 -6.50 -15.05 12.54
N SER A 263 -7.07 -14.16 11.74
CA SER A 263 -8.26 -13.38 12.06
C SER A 263 -9.00 -13.09 10.74
N VAL A 264 -10.05 -13.85 10.46
CA VAL A 264 -10.72 -13.83 9.14
C VAL A 264 -12.21 -13.66 9.31
N THR A 265 -12.80 -12.68 8.60
CA THR A 265 -14.27 -12.54 8.59
C THR A 265 -14.90 -13.79 8.00
N VAL A 266 -15.92 -14.33 8.65
CA VAL A 266 -16.64 -15.50 8.15
C VAL A 266 -17.78 -15.12 7.21
N ARG A 267 -18.14 -16.04 6.32
CA ARG A 267 -19.39 -15.95 5.57
C ARG A 267 -20.55 -16.47 6.43
N MET A 268 -21.67 -15.80 6.40
CA MET A 268 -22.90 -16.20 7.11
C MET A 268 -23.52 -17.44 6.44
N ASN A 269 -22.90 -18.61 6.63
CA ASN A 269 -23.43 -19.90 6.23
C ASN A 269 -24.28 -20.51 7.37
N PRO A 270 -25.08 -21.57 7.11
CA PRO A 270 -25.96 -22.18 8.11
C PRO A 270 -25.26 -22.60 9.42
N ALA A 271 -24.02 -23.09 9.34
CA ALA A 271 -23.28 -23.49 10.54
C ALA A 271 -22.90 -22.28 11.41
N VAL A 272 -22.49 -21.16 10.80
CA VAL A 272 -22.19 -19.91 11.49
C VAL A 272 -23.47 -19.31 12.08
N ILE A 273 -24.57 -19.27 11.31
CA ILE A 273 -25.87 -18.78 11.78
C ILE A 273 -26.34 -19.60 12.99
N LYS A 274 -26.20 -20.92 12.94
CA LYS A 274 -26.54 -21.80 14.06
C LYS A 274 -25.69 -21.46 15.29
N ALA A 275 -24.39 -21.34 15.16
CA ALA A 275 -23.51 -20.99 16.27
C ALA A 275 -23.87 -19.62 16.89
N ILE A 276 -24.27 -18.64 16.06
CA ILE A 276 -24.73 -17.33 16.54
C ILE A 276 -26.05 -17.46 17.33
N SER A 277 -27.00 -18.27 16.87
CA SER A 277 -28.28 -18.46 17.54
C SER A 277 -28.15 -19.15 18.89
N GLU A 278 -27.06 -19.83 19.17
CA GLU A 278 -26.75 -20.47 20.45
C GLU A 278 -26.13 -19.51 21.47
N ILE A 279 -25.82 -18.25 21.08
CA ILE A 279 -25.28 -17.23 21.99
C ILE A 279 -26.41 -16.68 22.86
N GLY A 280 -26.33 -16.91 24.18
CA GLY A 280 -27.30 -16.38 25.13
C GLY A 280 -27.27 -14.85 25.22
N GLU A 281 -28.41 -14.22 25.48
CA GLU A 281 -28.52 -12.76 25.52
C GLU A 281 -27.63 -12.11 26.58
N THR A 282 -27.30 -12.79 27.66
CA THR A 282 -26.38 -12.28 28.70
C THR A 282 -24.91 -12.33 28.35
N ALA A 283 -24.54 -13.00 27.23
CA ALA A 283 -23.14 -13.11 26.77
C ALA A 283 -22.68 -11.91 25.94
N TRP A 284 -23.60 -11.03 25.55
CA TRP A 284 -23.28 -9.88 24.72
C TRP A 284 -22.70 -8.73 25.54
N THR A 285 -21.51 -8.26 25.13
CA THR A 285 -20.84 -7.14 25.75
C THR A 285 -20.97 -5.92 24.83
N PRO A 286 -21.52 -4.80 25.31
CA PRO A 286 -21.67 -3.59 24.52
C PRO A 286 -20.32 -2.99 24.21
N ILE A 287 -20.16 -2.47 22.98
CA ILE A 287 -19.01 -1.71 22.55
C ILE A 287 -19.45 -0.35 22.04
N ARG A 288 -18.61 0.65 22.33
CA ARG A 288 -18.79 2.02 21.87
C ARG A 288 -17.69 2.41 20.90
N TYR A 289 -18.09 2.95 19.76
CA TYR A 289 -17.13 3.47 18.81
C TYR A 289 -16.62 4.86 19.25
N PRO A 290 -15.33 5.18 19.04
CA PRO A 290 -14.77 6.49 19.44
C PRO A 290 -15.50 7.69 18.83
N ASN A 291 -16.07 7.53 17.63
CA ASN A 291 -16.80 8.59 16.89
C ASN A 291 -18.31 8.33 16.82
N ALA A 292 -18.87 7.58 17.78
CA ALA A 292 -20.30 7.35 17.83
C ALA A 292 -21.05 8.66 18.10
N ILE A 293 -22.08 8.93 17.31
CA ILE A 293 -22.94 10.11 17.46
C ILE A 293 -24.10 9.74 18.38
N TRP A 294 -24.38 10.57 19.37
CA TRP A 294 -25.52 10.40 20.25
C TRP A 294 -26.82 10.75 19.53
N ASP A 295 -27.81 9.87 19.59
CA ASP A 295 -29.17 10.09 19.10
C ASP A 295 -30.09 10.43 20.27
N GLU A 296 -30.55 11.69 20.35
CA GLU A 296 -31.39 12.18 21.43
C GLU A 296 -32.81 11.55 21.39
N GLY A 297 -33.32 11.23 20.22
CA GLY A 297 -34.64 10.64 20.03
C GLY A 297 -34.71 9.20 20.53
N GLU A 298 -33.66 8.42 20.31
CA GLU A 298 -33.58 7.02 20.75
C GLU A 298 -32.77 6.82 22.05
N GLN A 299 -32.26 7.89 22.65
CA GLN A 299 -31.47 7.88 23.91
C GLN A 299 -30.29 6.89 23.86
N ARG A 300 -29.58 6.81 22.70
CA ARG A 300 -28.46 5.91 22.49
C ARG A 300 -27.46 6.48 21.47
N PHE A 301 -26.28 5.87 21.38
CA PHE A 301 -25.35 6.19 20.29
C PHE A 301 -25.78 5.48 18.99
N ILE A 302 -25.79 6.25 17.89
CA ILE A 302 -25.94 5.68 16.54
C ILE A 302 -24.74 4.76 16.31
N SER A 303 -24.96 3.48 16.02
CA SER A 303 -23.98 2.41 15.91
C SER A 303 -23.59 1.70 17.23
N ASP A 304 -24.47 1.70 18.21
CA ASP A 304 -24.33 0.76 19.32
C ASP A 304 -24.21 -0.66 18.78
N ALA A 305 -23.12 -1.30 19.15
CA ALA A 305 -22.85 -2.66 18.79
C ALA A 305 -22.53 -3.48 20.04
N GLU A 306 -22.77 -4.75 19.95
CA GLU A 306 -22.44 -5.69 21.01
C GLU A 306 -21.60 -6.82 20.43
N VAL A 307 -20.71 -7.37 21.24
CA VAL A 307 -19.79 -8.45 20.85
C VAL A 307 -19.96 -9.61 21.81
N ALA A 308 -19.98 -10.80 21.25
CA ALA A 308 -19.94 -12.06 22.01
C ALA A 308 -19.03 -13.06 21.31
N GLU A 309 -18.62 -14.12 21.98
CA GLU A 309 -17.82 -15.17 21.38
C GLU A 309 -18.25 -16.56 21.80
N VAL A 310 -18.07 -17.51 20.87
CA VAL A 310 -18.33 -18.94 21.11
C VAL A 310 -17.22 -19.79 20.49
N PRO A 311 -16.93 -20.98 21.01
CA PRO A 311 -16.12 -21.98 20.32
C PRO A 311 -16.80 -22.38 19.00
N PHE A 312 -16.03 -22.48 17.93
CA PHE A 312 -16.55 -22.85 16.62
C PHE A 312 -15.57 -23.76 15.87
N THR A 313 -16.09 -24.82 15.26
CA THR A 313 -15.30 -25.71 14.41
C THR A 313 -15.67 -25.47 12.95
N ALA A 314 -14.70 -24.91 12.22
CA ALA A 314 -14.83 -24.63 10.80
C ALA A 314 -14.39 -25.82 9.91
N PHE A 315 -14.84 -25.81 8.64
CA PHE A 315 -14.46 -26.74 7.59
C PHE A 315 -14.87 -28.20 7.86
N THR A 316 -15.97 -28.41 8.56
CA THR A 316 -16.49 -29.76 8.96
C THR A 316 -16.90 -30.64 7.77
N SER A 317 -17.07 -30.05 6.57
CA SER A 317 -17.27 -30.81 5.33
C SER A 317 -15.99 -31.45 4.75
N ARG A 318 -14.82 -31.11 5.30
CA ARG A 318 -13.52 -31.70 4.96
C ARG A 318 -13.24 -32.93 5.84
N ARG A 319 -12.08 -33.59 5.60
CA ARG A 319 -11.62 -34.66 6.49
C ARG A 319 -11.42 -34.14 7.92
N LYS A 320 -11.64 -34.97 8.92
CA LYS A 320 -11.55 -34.62 10.34
C LYS A 320 -10.21 -33.95 10.72
N ALA A 321 -9.11 -34.35 10.07
CA ALA A 321 -7.79 -33.75 10.25
C ALA A 321 -7.68 -32.29 9.73
N ASP A 322 -8.59 -31.88 8.86
CA ASP A 322 -8.66 -30.53 8.30
C ASP A 322 -9.62 -29.61 9.07
N HIS A 323 -10.30 -30.13 10.11
CA HIS A 323 -11.17 -29.34 10.93
C HIS A 323 -10.33 -28.37 11.80
N ILE A 324 -10.80 -27.14 11.91
CA ILE A 324 -10.13 -26.11 12.73
C ILE A 324 -11.13 -25.62 13.77
N THR A 325 -10.82 -25.86 15.04
CA THR A 325 -11.58 -25.30 16.16
C THR A 325 -10.89 -24.07 16.68
N ALA A 326 -11.62 -22.96 16.76
CA ALA A 326 -11.13 -21.68 17.25
C ALA A 326 -12.31 -20.83 17.74
N ARG A 327 -12.09 -19.56 18.03
CA ARG A 327 -13.09 -18.62 18.52
C ARG A 327 -13.88 -18.04 17.33
N LEU A 328 -15.20 -18.04 17.43
CA LEU A 328 -16.09 -17.24 16.60
C LEU A 328 -16.48 -16.02 17.42
N ILE A 329 -15.91 -14.87 17.12
CA ILE A 329 -16.30 -13.60 17.74
C ILE A 329 -17.35 -12.97 16.83
N VAL A 330 -18.49 -12.63 17.40
CA VAL A 330 -19.64 -12.08 16.68
C VAL A 330 -19.93 -10.69 17.17
N ARG A 331 -19.98 -9.75 16.24
CA ARG A 331 -20.48 -8.40 16.50
C ARG A 331 -21.89 -8.29 15.93
N ARG A 332 -22.84 -7.86 16.74
CA ARG A 332 -24.20 -7.51 16.32
C ARG A 332 -24.41 -6.00 16.37
N VAL A 333 -25.05 -5.47 15.35
CA VAL A 333 -25.39 -4.05 15.23
C VAL A 333 -26.89 -3.96 15.00
N LYS A 334 -27.59 -3.16 15.79
CA LYS A 334 -29.03 -2.95 15.64
C LYS A 334 -29.29 -2.25 14.29
N ARG A 335 -30.23 -2.76 13.50
CA ARG A 335 -30.61 -2.14 12.23
C ARG A 335 -31.40 -0.86 12.52
N LEU A 336 -30.93 0.26 11.98
CA LEU A 336 -31.52 1.58 12.19
C LEU A 336 -32.59 1.94 11.13
N ASN A 337 -32.70 1.17 10.03
CA ASN A 337 -33.59 1.51 8.93
C ASN A 337 -34.84 0.61 8.92
N PRO A 338 -36.04 1.16 9.22
CA PRO A 338 -37.30 0.41 9.20
C PRO A 338 -37.61 -0.21 7.82
N LYS A 339 -37.15 0.42 6.72
CA LYS A 339 -37.35 -0.07 5.33
C LYS A 339 -36.56 -1.35 4.99
N SER A 340 -35.66 -1.79 5.87
CA SER A 340 -34.90 -3.03 5.69
C SER A 340 -35.43 -4.22 6.48
N VAL A 341 -36.55 -4.06 7.14
CA VAL A 341 -37.29 -5.15 7.81
C VAL A 341 -38.19 -5.82 6.78
N PRO A 342 -38.16 -7.15 6.60
CA PRO A 342 -39.08 -7.85 5.72
C PRO A 342 -40.52 -7.57 6.11
N ASP A 343 -41.41 -7.33 5.13
CA ASP A 343 -42.83 -7.15 5.35
C ASP A 343 -43.40 -8.35 6.16
N GLY A 344 -44.03 -8.07 7.30
CA GLY A 344 -44.65 -9.08 8.19
C GLY A 344 -43.88 -9.39 9.48
N GLN A 345 -42.65 -8.91 9.68
CA GLN A 345 -41.99 -8.91 10.98
C GLN A 345 -42.27 -7.57 11.68
N GLY A 346 -43.29 -7.52 12.51
CA GLY A 346 -43.63 -6.34 13.31
C GLY A 346 -42.48 -5.91 14.24
N GLU A 347 -42.54 -4.68 14.74
CA GLU A 347 -41.57 -3.99 15.62
C GLU A 347 -41.19 -4.71 16.94
N LEU A 348 -41.70 -5.92 17.18
CA LEU A 348 -41.46 -6.68 18.42
C LEU A 348 -40.07 -7.33 18.51
N PHE A 349 -39.30 -7.42 17.42
CA PHE A 349 -37.98 -8.04 17.45
C PHE A 349 -36.93 -7.09 16.83
N SER A 350 -35.96 -6.68 17.64
CA SER A 350 -34.79 -5.92 17.17
C SER A 350 -34.03 -6.73 16.12
N ALA A 351 -34.12 -6.32 14.85
CA ALA A 351 -33.36 -6.96 13.77
C ALA A 351 -31.89 -6.56 13.85
N TYR A 352 -31.03 -7.51 14.20
CA TYR A 352 -29.58 -7.29 14.23
C TYR A 352 -28.93 -7.68 12.90
N ARG A 353 -27.89 -6.93 12.54
CA ARG A 353 -26.92 -7.34 11.53
C ARG A 353 -25.71 -7.95 12.23
N HIS A 354 -25.39 -9.17 11.90
CA HIS A 354 -24.26 -9.90 12.47
C HIS A 354 -23.02 -9.83 11.58
N HIS A 355 -21.87 -9.65 12.19
CA HIS A 355 -20.55 -9.76 11.58
C HIS A 355 -19.73 -10.76 12.38
N GLY A 356 -19.35 -11.87 11.78
CA GLY A 356 -18.58 -12.91 12.44
C GLY A 356 -17.10 -12.87 12.07
N LEU A 357 -16.27 -13.10 13.06
CA LEU A 357 -14.82 -13.17 12.97
C LEU A 357 -14.36 -14.54 13.49
N PHE A 358 -13.68 -15.31 12.66
CA PHE A 358 -13.04 -16.56 13.06
C PHE A 358 -11.56 -16.33 13.33
N THR A 359 -11.12 -16.66 14.58
CA THR A 359 -9.76 -16.29 15.01
C THR A 359 -9.20 -17.24 16.07
N ASP A 360 -7.91 -17.50 16.03
CA ASP A 360 -7.14 -18.16 17.09
C ASP A 360 -6.24 -17.15 17.85
N SER A 361 -6.53 -15.85 17.75
CA SER A 361 -5.84 -14.80 18.48
C SER A 361 -5.91 -15.03 19.99
N PRO A 362 -4.80 -14.88 20.75
CA PRO A 362 -4.81 -14.98 22.20
C PRO A 362 -5.34 -13.71 22.90
N LEU A 363 -5.59 -12.65 22.15
CA LEU A 363 -6.10 -11.39 22.69
C LEU A 363 -7.51 -11.59 23.31
N VAL A 364 -7.87 -10.81 24.33
CA VAL A 364 -9.23 -10.80 24.83
C VAL A 364 -10.21 -10.37 23.75
N MET A 365 -11.47 -10.81 23.87
CA MET A 365 -12.50 -10.69 22.83
C MET A 365 -12.56 -9.30 22.19
N LEU A 366 -12.69 -8.24 23.00
CA LEU A 366 -12.80 -6.87 22.49
C LEU A 366 -11.54 -6.39 21.77
N GLN A 367 -10.36 -6.77 22.25
CA GLN A 367 -9.09 -6.43 21.59
C GLN A 367 -8.91 -7.19 20.27
N ALA A 368 -9.32 -8.46 20.22
CA ALA A 368 -9.27 -9.26 19.01
C ALA A 368 -10.22 -8.71 17.93
N GLU A 369 -11.43 -8.29 18.32
CA GLU A 369 -12.42 -7.67 17.42
C GLU A 369 -11.91 -6.30 16.91
N THR A 370 -11.40 -5.45 17.79
CA THR A 370 -10.84 -4.14 17.41
C THR A 370 -9.63 -4.30 16.48
N SER A 371 -8.69 -5.19 16.85
CA SER A 371 -7.52 -5.49 16.00
C SER A 371 -7.91 -6.00 14.61
N HIS A 372 -9.01 -6.76 14.51
CA HIS A 372 -9.49 -7.20 13.19
C HIS A 372 -10.06 -6.05 12.38
N ARG A 373 -10.80 -5.10 12.98
CA ARG A 373 -11.32 -3.93 12.26
C ARG A 373 -10.22 -3.04 11.67
N ASP A 374 -9.07 -2.98 12.31
CA ASP A 374 -7.91 -2.25 11.81
C ASP A 374 -7.34 -2.85 10.50
N HIS A 375 -7.87 -4.01 10.05
CA HIS A 375 -7.59 -4.57 8.72
C HIS A 375 -7.91 -3.58 7.58
N ALA A 376 -8.80 -2.62 7.76
CA ALA A 376 -9.09 -1.56 6.79
C ALA A 376 -7.86 -0.78 6.32
N ILE A 377 -6.72 -0.90 7.00
CA ILE A 377 -5.44 -0.31 6.58
C ILE A 377 -4.99 -0.85 5.19
N VAL A 378 -5.39 -2.07 4.82
CA VAL A 378 -5.08 -2.64 3.50
C VAL A 378 -5.74 -1.86 2.37
N GLU A 379 -6.98 -1.38 2.58
CA GLU A 379 -7.70 -0.56 1.61
C GLU A 379 -6.99 0.78 1.37
N GLN A 380 -6.45 1.39 2.43
CA GLN A 380 -5.65 2.62 2.32
C GLN A 380 -4.37 2.40 1.53
N ALA A 381 -3.66 1.29 1.76
CA ALA A 381 -2.47 0.94 1.00
C ALA A 381 -2.79 0.70 -0.49
N ILE A 382 -3.90 0.01 -0.77
CA ILE A 382 -4.39 -0.22 -2.14
C ILE A 382 -4.76 1.11 -2.82
N ALA A 383 -5.48 2.00 -2.13
CA ALA A 383 -5.86 3.30 -2.66
C ALA A 383 -4.62 4.17 -2.97
N ASP A 384 -3.66 4.21 -2.06
CA ASP A 384 -2.41 4.94 -2.23
C ASP A 384 -1.57 4.38 -3.41
N LEU A 385 -1.46 3.06 -3.53
CA LEU A 385 -0.78 2.41 -4.66
C LEU A 385 -1.47 2.70 -6.00
N LYS A 386 -2.81 2.66 -6.03
CA LYS A 386 -3.64 2.93 -7.24
C LYS A 386 -3.63 4.41 -7.65
N SER A 387 -3.38 5.33 -6.75
CA SER A 387 -3.21 6.77 -7.03
C SER A 387 -1.78 7.12 -7.48
N GLY A 388 -0.87 6.17 -7.47
CA GLY A 388 0.53 6.31 -7.89
C GLY A 388 0.89 5.38 -9.03
N ALA A 389 1.97 4.63 -8.89
CA ALA A 389 2.55 3.79 -9.94
C ALA A 389 1.62 2.69 -10.50
N LEU A 390 0.57 2.31 -9.77
CA LEU A 390 -0.47 1.38 -10.25
C LEU A 390 -1.70 2.11 -10.82
N ALA A 391 -1.63 3.43 -11.06
CA ALA A 391 -2.71 4.15 -11.73
C ALA A 391 -2.97 3.58 -13.13
N HIS A 392 -1.94 3.07 -13.80
CA HIS A 392 -2.07 2.40 -15.09
C HIS A 392 -1.33 1.04 -15.10
N LEU A 393 -1.71 0.21 -16.08
CA LEU A 393 -0.97 -1.00 -16.46
C LEU A 393 -0.48 -0.79 -17.90
N PRO A 394 0.83 -0.55 -18.12
CA PRO A 394 1.34 0.07 -19.36
C PRO A 394 1.39 -0.86 -20.56
N SER A 395 1.23 -2.18 -20.40
CA SER A 395 1.44 -3.16 -21.47
C SER A 395 0.17 -3.91 -21.87
N GLY A 396 0.11 -4.39 -23.11
CA GLY A 396 -0.84 -5.41 -23.54
C GLY A 396 -0.51 -6.80 -22.98
N GLN A 397 0.74 -7.06 -22.60
CA GLN A 397 1.21 -8.37 -22.15
C GLN A 397 1.03 -8.55 -20.63
N PHE A 398 0.54 -9.71 -20.21
CA PHE A 398 0.28 -10.01 -18.80
C PHE A 398 1.56 -10.03 -17.95
N ALA A 399 2.63 -10.66 -18.44
CA ALA A 399 3.89 -10.76 -17.70
C ALA A 399 4.55 -9.39 -17.48
N SER A 400 4.48 -8.49 -18.48
CA SER A 400 4.96 -7.12 -18.37
C SER A 400 4.20 -6.33 -17.31
N ASN A 401 2.87 -6.44 -17.29
CA ASN A 401 2.03 -5.80 -16.27
C ASN A 401 2.26 -6.41 -14.88
N SER A 402 2.57 -7.72 -14.80
CA SER A 402 2.95 -8.37 -13.54
C SER A 402 4.28 -7.82 -13.01
N ALA A 403 5.28 -7.64 -13.87
CA ALA A 403 6.56 -7.03 -13.50
C ALA A 403 6.36 -5.57 -13.08
N TRP A 404 5.50 -4.81 -13.77
CA TRP A 404 5.13 -3.44 -13.40
C TRP A 404 4.54 -3.37 -11.99
N LEU A 405 3.58 -4.26 -11.64
CA LEU A 405 2.99 -4.32 -10.30
C LEU A 405 4.05 -4.57 -9.21
N VAL A 406 5.00 -5.46 -9.45
CA VAL A 406 6.07 -5.74 -8.48
C VAL A 406 6.96 -4.52 -8.28
N MET A 407 7.33 -3.83 -9.37
CA MET A 407 8.14 -2.60 -9.29
C MET A 407 7.37 -1.44 -8.66
N ALA A 408 6.05 -1.35 -8.90
CA ALA A 408 5.18 -0.37 -8.23
C ALA A 408 5.16 -0.60 -6.70
N ALA A 409 5.14 -1.86 -6.25
CA ALA A 409 5.26 -2.18 -4.84
C ALA A 409 6.65 -1.82 -4.26
N MET A 410 7.72 -2.04 -5.02
CA MET A 410 9.06 -1.58 -4.61
C MET A 410 9.14 -0.07 -4.47
N ALA A 411 8.58 0.68 -5.44
CA ALA A 411 8.54 2.14 -5.41
C ALA A 411 7.69 2.67 -4.24
N PHE A 412 6.55 2.03 -3.98
CA PHE A 412 5.71 2.32 -2.83
C PHE A 412 6.49 2.17 -1.52
N ASN A 413 7.13 1.02 -1.33
CA ASN A 413 7.91 0.71 -0.14
C ASN A 413 9.11 1.66 0.03
N LEU A 414 9.82 1.97 -1.05
CA LEU A 414 10.94 2.91 -1.05
C LEU A 414 10.50 4.32 -0.67
N THR A 415 9.37 4.79 -1.22
CA THR A 415 8.79 6.10 -0.88
C THR A 415 8.41 6.16 0.60
N ARG A 416 7.79 5.10 1.14
CA ARG A 416 7.46 4.99 2.55
C ARG A 416 8.71 4.98 3.44
N ALA A 417 9.76 4.26 3.04
CA ALA A 417 11.04 4.22 3.76
C ALA A 417 11.72 5.61 3.77
N ALA A 418 11.69 6.33 2.65
CA ALA A 418 12.17 7.71 2.59
C ALA A 418 11.38 8.63 3.55
N GLY A 419 10.05 8.47 3.60
CA GLY A 419 9.21 9.19 4.57
C GLY A 419 9.56 8.86 6.02
N ALA A 420 9.83 7.59 6.34
CA ALA A 420 10.20 7.15 7.69
C ALA A 420 11.55 7.73 8.16
N LEU A 421 12.48 7.97 7.23
CA LEU A 421 13.75 8.65 7.53
C LEU A 421 13.60 10.16 7.66
N ALA A 422 12.59 10.75 7.05
CA ALA A 422 12.40 12.19 6.97
C ALA A 422 11.83 12.78 8.28
N SER A 423 10.72 12.25 8.77
CA SER A 423 10.10 12.70 10.03
C SER A 423 8.97 11.77 10.47
N VAL A 424 8.52 11.91 11.72
CA VAL A 424 7.38 11.19 12.30
C VAL A 424 6.08 11.40 11.47
N PHE A 425 5.86 12.62 10.98
CA PHE A 425 4.71 12.92 10.10
C PHE A 425 4.80 12.15 8.79
N HIS A 426 5.96 12.21 8.11
CA HIS A 426 6.14 11.55 6.81
C HIS A 426 6.17 10.02 6.92
N ALA A 427 6.55 9.47 8.07
CA ALA A 427 6.49 8.02 8.32
C ALA A 427 5.06 7.45 8.17
N LYS A 428 4.03 8.26 8.42
CA LYS A 428 2.61 7.87 8.30
C LYS A 428 1.89 8.50 7.11
N ALA A 429 2.54 9.42 6.39
CA ALA A 429 1.94 10.14 5.27
C ALA A 429 1.73 9.23 4.05
N THR A 430 0.80 9.58 3.15
CA THR A 430 0.63 8.89 1.86
C THR A 430 1.84 9.08 0.96
N THR A 431 2.05 8.17 0.01
CA THR A 431 3.15 8.30 -0.97
C THR A 431 3.01 9.58 -1.81
N ALA A 432 1.78 10.03 -2.07
CA ALA A 432 1.50 11.29 -2.76
C ALA A 432 1.98 12.51 -1.95
N THR A 433 1.77 12.51 -0.63
CA THR A 433 2.26 13.58 0.27
C THR A 433 3.79 13.59 0.32
N ILE A 434 4.41 12.42 0.51
CA ILE A 434 5.88 12.28 0.53
C ILE A 434 6.46 12.74 -0.80
N ARG A 435 5.87 12.35 -1.92
CA ARG A 435 6.31 12.79 -3.25
C ARG A 435 6.28 14.30 -3.39
N ARG A 436 5.15 14.94 -3.07
CA ARG A 436 4.99 16.39 -3.19
C ARG A 436 5.95 17.17 -2.31
N GLN A 437 6.20 16.69 -1.08
CA GLN A 437 6.93 17.46 -0.08
C GLN A 437 8.44 17.17 -0.07
N LEU A 438 8.83 15.95 -0.40
CA LEU A 438 10.23 15.49 -0.28
C LEU A 438 10.86 15.09 -1.62
N ILE A 439 10.11 14.51 -2.57
CA ILE A 439 10.69 14.01 -3.84
C ILE A 439 10.68 15.09 -4.91
N SER A 440 9.52 15.68 -5.19
CA SER A 440 9.31 16.68 -6.25
C SER A 440 9.77 18.08 -5.80
N VAL A 441 10.96 18.15 -5.21
CA VAL A 441 11.61 19.41 -4.84
C VAL A 441 12.48 19.85 -5.99
N PRO A 442 12.25 21.03 -6.58
CA PRO A 442 13.12 21.53 -7.63
C PRO A 442 14.50 21.88 -7.08
N ALA A 443 15.53 21.71 -7.88
CA ALA A 443 16.86 22.18 -7.52
C ALA A 443 17.64 22.61 -8.76
N ARG A 444 18.70 23.40 -8.54
CA ARG A 444 19.71 23.70 -9.53
C ARG A 444 21.00 23.00 -9.17
N LEU A 445 21.60 22.29 -10.13
CA LEU A 445 22.88 21.62 -9.95
C LEU A 445 24.05 22.60 -10.17
N ALA A 446 25.00 22.59 -9.25
CA ALA A 446 26.31 23.20 -9.43
C ALA A 446 27.42 22.18 -9.19
N THR A 447 28.60 22.46 -9.69
CA THR A 447 29.80 21.66 -9.43
C THR A 447 30.84 22.55 -8.78
N SER A 448 31.35 22.14 -7.62
CA SER A 448 32.43 22.82 -6.93
C SER A 448 33.43 21.79 -6.41
N ALA A 449 34.73 21.97 -6.72
CA ALA A 449 35.79 21.09 -6.25
C ALA A 449 35.51 19.58 -6.43
N ARG A 450 34.98 19.14 -7.58
CA ARG A 450 34.58 17.78 -7.94
C ARG A 450 33.34 17.28 -7.16
N ARG A 451 32.65 18.13 -6.39
CA ARG A 451 31.40 17.81 -5.70
C ARG A 451 30.21 18.35 -6.47
N LEU A 452 29.18 17.54 -6.58
CA LEU A 452 27.88 17.97 -7.10
C LEU A 452 27.09 18.58 -5.94
N ILE A 453 26.58 19.81 -6.12
CA ILE A 453 25.82 20.56 -5.12
C ILE A 453 24.41 20.76 -5.65
N LEU A 454 23.42 20.45 -4.82
CA LEU A 454 22.01 20.72 -5.05
C LEU A 454 21.64 22.05 -4.38
N HIS A 455 21.34 23.09 -5.15
CA HIS A 455 20.75 24.33 -4.65
C HIS A 455 19.24 24.20 -4.65
N LEU A 456 18.67 24.03 -3.47
CA LEU A 456 17.24 23.87 -3.21
C LEU A 456 16.57 25.24 -3.00
N PRO A 457 15.23 25.37 -3.14
CA PRO A 457 14.52 26.59 -2.85
C PRO A 457 14.74 27.03 -1.41
N LYS A 458 15.11 28.32 -1.23
CA LYS A 458 15.18 28.92 0.09
C LYS A 458 13.77 28.87 0.74
N ASP A 459 13.74 28.65 2.06
CA ASP A 459 12.50 28.61 2.86
C ASP A 459 11.50 27.54 2.38
N TRP A 460 12.00 26.38 1.88
CA TRP A 460 11.15 25.25 1.55
C TRP A 460 10.39 24.79 2.80
N PRO A 461 9.03 24.67 2.77
CA PRO A 461 8.25 24.42 3.99
C PRO A 461 8.61 23.13 4.74
N TRP A 462 9.20 22.16 4.05
CA TRP A 462 9.57 20.85 4.62
C TRP A 462 11.09 20.62 4.56
N TRP A 463 11.88 21.67 4.63
CA TRP A 463 13.34 21.59 4.47
C TRP A 463 13.99 20.73 5.55
N GLU A 464 13.55 20.82 6.81
CA GLU A 464 14.09 19.99 7.92
C GLU A 464 13.88 18.51 7.67
N SER A 465 12.67 18.12 7.22
CA SER A 465 12.36 16.73 6.88
C SER A 465 13.18 16.24 5.66
N TRP A 466 13.37 17.13 4.67
CA TRP A 466 14.20 16.81 3.50
C TRP A 466 15.66 16.63 3.90
N GLU A 467 16.20 17.50 4.76
CA GLU A 467 17.56 17.40 5.30
C GLU A 467 17.73 16.13 6.14
N GLY A 468 16.75 15.79 6.99
CA GLY A 468 16.73 14.54 7.74
C GLY A 468 16.85 13.32 6.83
N LEU A 469 16.04 13.26 5.76
CA LEU A 469 16.12 12.21 4.75
C LEU A 469 17.51 12.20 4.07
N PHE A 470 18.02 13.37 3.68
CA PHE A 470 19.30 13.47 2.98
C PHE A 470 20.46 12.97 3.86
N ASN A 471 20.53 13.43 5.11
CA ASN A 471 21.57 13.04 6.05
C ASN A 471 21.50 11.55 6.38
N ALA A 472 20.30 11.01 6.60
CA ALA A 472 20.11 9.59 6.89
C ALA A 472 20.48 8.69 5.70
N ALA A 473 20.17 9.11 4.46
CA ALA A 473 20.39 8.29 3.27
C ALA A 473 21.77 8.48 2.63
N CYS A 474 22.34 9.68 2.68
CA CYS A 474 23.61 10.02 2.02
C CYS A 474 24.78 10.19 2.99
N GLY A 475 24.51 10.30 4.30
CA GLY A 475 25.53 10.37 5.34
C GLY A 475 26.30 9.04 5.53
N PRO A 476 27.39 9.03 6.30
CA PRO A 476 28.07 7.79 6.65
C PRO A 476 27.09 6.85 7.41
N PRO A 477 27.23 5.52 7.24
CA PRO A 477 26.37 4.58 7.92
C PRO A 477 26.46 4.78 9.44
N THR A 478 25.30 4.88 10.09
CA THR A 478 25.23 4.95 11.55
C THR A 478 25.78 3.65 12.12
N PRO A 479 26.68 3.66 13.12
CA PRO A 479 27.14 2.45 13.77
C PRO A 479 25.93 1.64 14.29
N ALA A 480 25.92 0.34 14.05
CA ALA A 480 24.90 -0.53 14.61
C ALA A 480 24.98 -0.42 16.14
N THR A 481 23.93 0.01 16.79
CA THR A 481 23.77 -0.14 18.24
C THR A 481 23.69 -1.63 18.54
N THR A 482 24.76 -2.17 19.10
CA THR A 482 24.87 -3.56 19.61
C THR A 482 23.86 -3.79 20.73
#